data_7741a1835cb19895fcd5570e02340223
#
_entry.id   7741a1835cb19895fcd5570e02340223
#
_cell.length_a   1.000
_cell.length_b   1.000
_cell.length_c   1.000
_cell.angle_alpha   90.00
_cell.angle_beta   90.00
_cell.angle_gamma   90.00
#
_symmetry.space_group_name_H-M   'P 1'
#
loop_
_entity.id
_entity.type
_entity.pdbx_description
1 polymer ?
#
loop_
_entity_poly.entity_id
_entity_poly.type
_entity_poly.pdbx_seq_one_letter_code
_entity_poly.pdbx_strand_id
1 'polypeptide(L)'
;VNTVEGRTVLLVDDEPMLVDVLERYLRDDGFAVVRAADGPSAVEAFEQSRPDLVVLDINLPGFPGTDVLRKIRTIRDVPIIMLTGRADEVDRVVGLELGADDYVAKPFSPREVVARVRSVLRRAERPQAAAAHNERRVGAIVIDTVAHEVRVDGKPVTLTPTQFKILDVLAQHVGQTLTRDQLLERVSADGDVYDRTLDRHIANLRARVEPDPANPRHIVTVFGVGYKMVAPS
;
A
#
# COMPACT_ATOMS: atom_id res chain seq x y z
N VAL A 1 21.67 12.56 2.90
CA VAL A 1 21.46 11.89 4.18
C VAL A 1 20.53 10.73 3.90
N ASN A 2 20.98 9.49 4.18
CA ASN A 2 20.23 8.27 3.86
C ASN A 2 19.05 8.17 4.85
N THR A 3 17.83 8.40 4.39
CA THR A 3 16.59 8.49 5.19
C THR A 3 16.11 7.12 5.74
N VAL A 4 16.88 6.05 5.56
CA VAL A 4 16.50 4.67 5.92
C VAL A 4 17.20 4.12 7.16
N GLU A 5 18.18 4.84 7.72
CA GLU A 5 18.92 4.37 8.91
C GLU A 5 18.00 4.25 10.13
N GLY A 6 18.00 3.05 10.73
CA GLY A 6 17.24 2.74 11.93
C GLY A 6 15.82 2.23 11.73
N ARG A 7 15.35 2.08 10.48
CA ARG A 7 14.02 1.53 10.22
C ARG A 7 14.00 0.02 10.29
N THR A 8 12.91 -0.50 10.82
CA THR A 8 12.72 -1.94 11.03
C THR A 8 11.83 -2.53 9.95
N VAL A 9 12.33 -3.53 9.26
CA VAL A 9 11.57 -4.36 8.31
C VAL A 9 11.30 -5.72 8.95
N LEU A 10 10.04 -6.12 9.01
CA LEU A 10 9.65 -7.49 9.37
C LEU A 10 9.64 -8.33 8.08
N LEU A 11 10.51 -9.34 8.04
CA LEU A 11 10.64 -10.29 6.92
C LEU A 11 10.02 -11.62 7.30
N VAL A 12 8.98 -12.01 6.57
CA VAL A 12 8.18 -13.21 6.84
C VAL A 12 8.22 -14.14 5.62
N ASP A 13 8.92 -15.23 5.74
CA ASP A 13 9.03 -16.28 4.72
C ASP A 13 9.53 -17.57 5.39
N ASP A 14 9.03 -18.73 4.99
CA ASP A 14 9.39 -20.04 5.55
C ASP A 14 10.65 -20.65 4.91
N GLU A 15 11.21 -20.02 3.87
CA GLU A 15 12.44 -20.43 3.20
C GLU A 15 13.69 -19.80 3.86
N PRO A 16 14.45 -20.52 4.74
CA PRO A 16 15.55 -19.91 5.50
C PRO A 16 16.65 -19.32 4.62
N MET A 17 16.97 -19.96 3.50
CA MET A 17 18.01 -19.48 2.57
C MET A 17 17.60 -18.15 1.91
N LEU A 18 16.33 -17.98 1.56
CA LEU A 18 15.80 -16.75 1.00
C LEU A 18 15.81 -15.63 2.04
N VAL A 19 15.37 -15.95 3.27
CA VAL A 19 15.40 -15.01 4.41
C VAL A 19 16.80 -14.53 4.69
N ASP A 20 17.82 -15.44 4.73
CA ASP A 20 19.21 -15.07 4.98
C ASP A 20 19.77 -14.13 3.91
N VAL A 21 19.43 -14.38 2.65
CA VAL A 21 19.87 -13.52 1.54
C VAL A 21 19.19 -12.15 1.62
N LEU A 22 17.87 -12.10 1.76
CA LEU A 22 17.12 -10.84 1.84
C LEU A 22 17.53 -10.00 3.04
N GLU A 23 17.69 -10.63 4.22
CA GLU A 23 18.15 -9.92 5.42
C GLU A 23 19.51 -9.27 5.21
N ARG A 24 20.47 -9.99 4.62
CA ARG A 24 21.79 -9.43 4.34
C ARG A 24 21.68 -8.18 3.46
N TYR A 25 20.93 -8.25 2.36
CA TYR A 25 20.75 -7.12 1.45
C TYR A 25 20.01 -5.94 2.11
N LEU A 26 19.02 -6.21 2.96
CA LEU A 26 18.31 -5.18 3.72
C LEU A 26 19.23 -4.52 4.76
N ARG A 27 20.04 -5.31 5.47
CA ARG A 27 21.01 -4.78 6.47
C ARG A 27 22.13 -3.99 5.81
N ASP A 28 22.64 -4.45 4.67
CA ASP A 28 23.65 -3.71 3.90
C ASP A 28 23.10 -2.34 3.45
N ASP A 29 21.77 -2.23 3.33
CA ASP A 29 21.06 -1.01 2.97
C ASP A 29 20.71 -0.11 4.17
N GLY A 30 21.01 -0.53 5.40
CA GLY A 30 20.82 0.23 6.64
C GLY A 30 19.53 -0.08 7.40
N PHE A 31 18.77 -1.11 6.99
CA PHE A 31 17.56 -1.53 7.72
C PHE A 31 17.89 -2.43 8.90
N ALA A 32 17.15 -2.26 10.01
CA ALA A 32 17.01 -3.32 11.01
C ALA A 32 16.03 -4.37 10.49
N VAL A 33 16.34 -5.66 10.69
CA VAL A 33 15.48 -6.75 10.20
C VAL A 33 15.07 -7.64 11.36
N VAL A 34 13.76 -7.88 11.45
CA VAL A 34 13.13 -8.89 12.32
C VAL A 34 12.60 -10.00 11.42
N ARG A 35 12.74 -11.26 11.85
CA ARG A 35 12.34 -12.44 11.07
C ARG A 35 11.15 -13.13 11.70
N ALA A 36 10.30 -13.72 10.85
CA ALA A 36 9.31 -14.71 11.24
C ALA A 36 9.21 -15.76 10.12
N ALA A 37 8.94 -17.02 10.49
CA ALA A 37 8.90 -18.13 9.54
C ALA A 37 7.49 -18.69 9.32
N ASP A 38 6.49 -18.18 10.03
CA ASP A 38 5.11 -18.61 9.96
C ASP A 38 4.15 -17.48 10.37
N GLY A 39 2.85 -17.69 10.15
CA GLY A 39 1.85 -16.66 10.42
C GLY A 39 1.72 -16.26 11.90
N PRO A 40 1.65 -17.18 12.86
CA PRO A 40 1.60 -16.84 14.29
C PRO A 40 2.80 -16.04 14.75
N SER A 41 4.02 -16.49 14.42
CA SER A 41 5.26 -15.78 14.76
C SER A 41 5.36 -14.40 14.08
N ALA A 42 4.82 -14.28 12.87
CA ALA A 42 4.77 -12.99 12.16
C ALA A 42 3.91 -11.96 12.90
N VAL A 43 2.74 -12.36 13.39
CA VAL A 43 1.86 -11.46 14.14
C VAL A 43 2.48 -11.06 15.48
N GLU A 44 3.07 -12.02 16.22
CA GLU A 44 3.77 -11.74 17.46
C GLU A 44 4.95 -10.78 17.25
N ALA A 45 5.79 -11.08 16.26
CA ALA A 45 6.93 -10.24 15.90
C ALA A 45 6.50 -8.82 15.49
N PHE A 46 5.37 -8.71 14.77
CA PHE A 46 4.79 -7.41 14.40
C PHE A 46 4.40 -6.57 15.61
N GLU A 47 3.71 -7.16 16.59
CA GLU A 47 3.29 -6.47 17.80
C GLU A 47 4.48 -6.04 18.66
N GLN A 48 5.49 -6.91 18.79
CA GLN A 48 6.66 -6.66 19.62
C GLN A 48 7.63 -5.64 19.01
N SER A 49 7.96 -5.79 17.73
CA SER A 49 8.98 -4.97 17.07
C SER A 49 8.46 -3.67 16.49
N ARG A 50 7.15 -3.55 16.28
CA ARG A 50 6.50 -2.39 15.63
C ARG A 50 7.20 -1.96 14.34
N PRO A 51 7.35 -2.85 13.35
CA PRO A 51 8.13 -2.57 12.16
C PRO A 51 7.55 -1.41 11.34
N ASP A 52 8.41 -0.76 10.56
CA ASP A 52 8.03 0.32 9.62
C ASP A 52 7.48 -0.21 8.30
N LEU A 53 7.82 -1.47 7.97
CA LEU A 53 7.36 -2.16 6.77
C LEU A 53 7.38 -3.68 7.01
N VAL A 54 6.46 -4.39 6.35
CA VAL A 54 6.43 -5.86 6.35
C VAL A 54 6.68 -6.37 4.93
N VAL A 55 7.62 -7.30 4.77
CA VAL A 55 7.76 -8.14 3.57
C VAL A 55 7.22 -9.51 3.92
N LEU A 56 6.22 -9.99 3.21
CA LEU A 56 5.39 -11.12 3.61
C LEU A 56 5.19 -12.09 2.45
N ASP A 57 5.61 -13.35 2.64
CA ASP A 57 5.24 -14.40 1.69
C ASP A 57 3.75 -14.74 1.80
N ILE A 58 3.11 -14.94 0.64
CA ILE A 58 1.73 -15.42 0.57
C ILE A 58 1.63 -16.86 1.05
N ASN A 59 2.59 -17.71 0.66
CA ASN A 59 2.54 -19.16 0.84
C ASN A 59 3.23 -19.60 2.14
N LEU A 60 2.74 -19.16 3.28
CA LEU A 60 3.23 -19.63 4.57
C LEU A 60 2.55 -20.93 4.98
N PRO A 61 3.28 -21.89 5.59
CA PRO A 61 2.70 -23.17 6.00
C PRO A 61 1.64 -22.98 7.09
N GLY A 62 0.47 -23.61 6.89
CA GLY A 62 -0.61 -23.68 7.87
C GLY A 62 -1.39 -22.39 8.13
N PHE A 63 -0.82 -21.24 7.82
CA PHE A 63 -1.47 -19.93 8.01
C PHE A 63 -1.10 -18.99 6.84
N PRO A 64 -1.95 -18.86 5.83
CA PRO A 64 -1.64 -18.06 4.63
C PRO A 64 -1.24 -16.63 4.94
N GLY A 65 -0.28 -16.09 4.20
CA GLY A 65 0.18 -14.70 4.36
C GLY A 65 -0.94 -13.67 4.20
N THR A 66 -1.99 -14.00 3.44
CA THR A 66 -3.21 -13.18 3.32
C THR A 66 -3.95 -13.01 4.65
N ASP A 67 -3.93 -14.03 5.52
CA ASP A 67 -4.55 -13.96 6.83
C ASP A 67 -3.68 -13.17 7.82
N VAL A 68 -2.34 -13.28 7.68
CA VAL A 68 -1.38 -12.42 8.40
C VAL A 68 -1.63 -10.95 8.04
N LEU A 69 -1.74 -10.64 6.76
CA LEU A 69 -2.02 -9.28 6.26
C LEU A 69 -3.32 -8.74 6.85
N ARG A 70 -4.42 -9.51 6.79
CA ARG A 70 -5.70 -9.10 7.41
C ARG A 70 -5.53 -8.76 8.89
N LYS A 71 -4.82 -9.62 9.62
CA LYS A 71 -4.61 -9.44 11.06
C LYS A 71 -3.75 -8.22 11.36
N ILE A 72 -2.66 -8.01 10.65
CA ILE A 72 -1.82 -6.81 10.77
C ILE A 72 -2.64 -5.54 10.53
N ARG A 73 -3.52 -5.52 9.51
CA ARG A 73 -4.38 -4.37 9.20
C ARG A 73 -5.39 -4.04 10.31
N THR A 74 -5.76 -5.01 11.16
CA THR A 74 -6.61 -4.71 12.33
C THR A 74 -5.83 -4.10 13.49
N ILE A 75 -4.50 -4.29 13.54
CA ILE A 75 -3.63 -3.82 14.63
C ILE A 75 -3.10 -2.42 14.31
N ARG A 76 -2.50 -2.26 13.14
CA ARG A 76 -1.89 -0.99 12.70
C ARG A 76 -1.78 -0.92 11.19
N ASP A 77 -1.96 0.28 10.63
CA ASP A 77 -1.66 0.53 9.23
C ASP A 77 -0.15 0.72 9.05
N VAL A 78 0.46 -0.20 8.30
CA VAL A 78 1.89 -0.23 7.98
C VAL A 78 2.05 -0.71 6.54
N PRO A 79 3.02 -0.20 5.78
CA PRO A 79 3.27 -0.70 4.44
C PRO A 79 3.59 -2.20 4.41
N ILE A 80 2.95 -2.94 3.49
CA ILE A 80 3.13 -4.38 3.31
C ILE A 80 3.45 -4.68 1.85
N ILE A 81 4.58 -5.35 1.62
CA ILE A 81 4.98 -5.90 0.33
C ILE A 81 4.75 -7.41 0.37
N MET A 82 3.94 -7.93 -0.55
CA MET A 82 3.69 -9.37 -0.64
C MET A 82 4.69 -10.03 -1.59
N LEU A 83 5.28 -11.15 -1.19
CA LEU A 83 6.04 -12.04 -2.07
C LEU A 83 5.10 -13.12 -2.62
N THR A 84 5.07 -13.32 -3.95
CA THR A 84 4.09 -14.23 -4.58
C THR A 84 4.77 -15.17 -5.58
N GLY A 85 4.28 -16.43 -5.69
CA GLY A 85 4.68 -17.34 -6.75
C GLY A 85 4.10 -16.95 -8.13
N ARG A 86 4.75 -17.39 -9.23
CA ARG A 86 4.30 -17.11 -10.61
C ARG A 86 2.92 -17.71 -10.96
N ALA A 87 2.48 -18.73 -10.23
CA ALA A 87 1.24 -19.47 -10.53
C ALA A 87 -0.04 -18.77 -10.02
N ASP A 88 0.09 -17.77 -9.16
CA ASP A 88 -1.00 -17.29 -8.33
C ASP A 88 -1.51 -15.91 -8.81
N GLU A 89 -1.96 -15.81 -10.08
CA GLU A 89 -2.75 -14.64 -10.51
C GLU A 89 -3.97 -14.43 -9.60
N VAL A 90 -4.53 -15.52 -9.08
CA VAL A 90 -5.65 -15.49 -8.13
C VAL A 90 -5.21 -14.94 -6.79
N ASP A 91 -4.04 -15.35 -6.26
CA ASP A 91 -3.52 -14.85 -4.98
C ASP A 91 -3.07 -13.40 -5.04
N ARG A 92 -2.57 -12.94 -6.21
CA ARG A 92 -2.30 -11.50 -6.46
C ARG A 92 -3.57 -10.68 -6.42
N VAL A 93 -4.66 -11.18 -6.99
CA VAL A 93 -5.97 -10.52 -6.96
C VAL A 93 -6.51 -10.48 -5.53
N VAL A 94 -6.45 -11.60 -4.81
CA VAL A 94 -6.90 -11.70 -3.40
C VAL A 94 -6.06 -10.80 -2.49
N GLY A 95 -4.75 -10.79 -2.63
CA GLY A 95 -3.89 -9.95 -1.79
C GLY A 95 -4.08 -8.44 -2.05
N LEU A 96 -4.38 -8.03 -3.30
CA LEU A 96 -4.76 -6.66 -3.64
C LEU A 96 -6.12 -6.28 -3.04
N GLU A 97 -7.06 -7.22 -2.97
CA GLU A 97 -8.33 -7.04 -2.27
C GLU A 97 -8.13 -6.77 -0.78
N LEU A 98 -7.08 -7.35 -0.21
CA LEU A 98 -6.77 -7.26 1.21
C LEU A 98 -5.93 -6.03 1.58
N GLY A 99 -5.50 -5.21 0.59
CA GLY A 99 -4.84 -3.94 0.83
C GLY A 99 -3.33 -4.00 1.03
N ALA A 100 -2.62 -4.91 0.36
CA ALA A 100 -1.17 -4.82 0.26
C ALA A 100 -0.75 -3.59 -0.57
N ASP A 101 0.43 -3.02 -0.26
CA ASP A 101 0.92 -1.79 -0.89
C ASP A 101 1.75 -2.08 -2.13
N ASP A 102 2.39 -3.25 -2.22
CA ASP A 102 3.17 -3.71 -3.37
C ASP A 102 3.28 -5.24 -3.42
N TYR A 103 3.70 -5.77 -4.58
CA TYR A 103 3.88 -7.20 -4.85
C TYR A 103 5.18 -7.46 -5.58
N VAL A 104 5.86 -8.54 -5.20
CA VAL A 104 7.07 -9.04 -5.88
C VAL A 104 6.84 -10.49 -6.27
N ALA A 105 6.90 -10.77 -7.56
CA ALA A 105 6.71 -12.15 -8.06
C ALA A 105 8.02 -12.95 -7.96
N LYS A 106 7.96 -14.13 -7.33
CA LYS A 106 9.06 -15.11 -7.34
C LYS A 106 9.18 -15.74 -8.76
N PRO A 107 10.38 -15.88 -9.35
CA PRO A 107 11.68 -15.52 -8.81
C PRO A 107 11.98 -14.02 -8.98
N PHE A 108 12.55 -13.41 -7.96
CA PHE A 108 12.96 -12.01 -7.94
C PHE A 108 14.46 -11.88 -7.59
N SER A 109 15.04 -10.72 -7.84
CA SER A 109 16.35 -10.42 -7.31
C SER A 109 16.26 -9.78 -5.91
N PRO A 110 17.17 -10.08 -4.97
CA PRO A 110 17.18 -9.43 -3.66
C PRO A 110 17.26 -7.90 -3.75
N ARG A 111 17.96 -7.38 -4.77
CA ARG A 111 18.05 -5.94 -5.03
C ARG A 111 16.71 -5.33 -5.41
N GLU A 112 15.86 -6.08 -6.10
CA GLU A 112 14.49 -5.63 -6.43
C GLU A 112 13.67 -5.44 -5.17
N VAL A 113 13.68 -6.41 -4.24
CA VAL A 113 12.97 -6.31 -2.97
C VAL A 113 13.44 -5.09 -2.17
N VAL A 114 14.75 -4.89 -2.05
CA VAL A 114 15.32 -3.72 -1.35
C VAL A 114 14.90 -2.40 -2.01
N ALA A 115 14.92 -2.32 -3.33
CA ALA A 115 14.48 -1.13 -4.06
C ALA A 115 13.00 -0.83 -3.80
N ARG A 116 12.14 -1.85 -3.74
CA ARG A 116 10.72 -1.71 -3.42
C ARG A 116 10.51 -1.29 -1.97
N VAL A 117 11.22 -1.90 -1.02
CA VAL A 117 11.20 -1.49 0.40
C VAL A 117 11.52 -0.01 0.54
N ARG A 118 12.61 0.46 -0.08
CA ARG A 118 12.96 1.89 -0.10
C ARG A 118 11.87 2.76 -0.72
N SER A 119 11.33 2.32 -1.85
CA SER A 119 10.30 3.07 -2.57
C SER A 119 9.03 3.22 -1.74
N VAL A 120 8.56 2.11 -1.15
CA VAL A 120 7.34 2.08 -0.33
C VAL A 120 7.53 2.92 0.95
N LEU A 121 8.67 2.76 1.66
CA LEU A 121 8.97 3.57 2.85
C LEU A 121 9.08 5.06 2.52
N ARG A 122 9.79 5.43 1.45
CA ARG A 122 9.89 6.83 1.01
C ARG A 122 8.52 7.43 0.71
N ARG A 123 7.57 6.63 0.20
CA ARG A 123 6.19 7.07 -0.03
C ARG A 123 5.46 7.32 1.29
N ALA A 124 5.65 6.45 2.28
CA ALA A 124 5.08 6.61 3.61
C ALA A 124 5.68 7.82 4.37
N GLU A 125 6.92 8.20 4.03
CA GLU A 125 7.67 9.26 4.70
C GLU A 125 7.57 10.64 4.11
N ARG A 126 7.07 10.80 2.90
CA ARG A 126 7.03 12.16 2.36
C ARG A 126 6.21 13.04 3.31
N PRO A 127 6.88 13.72 4.30
CA PRO A 127 6.27 14.86 4.92
C PRO A 127 6.08 15.81 3.75
N GLN A 128 4.88 16.21 3.48
CA GLN A 128 4.69 17.39 2.66
C GLN A 128 5.44 18.51 3.36
N ALA A 129 6.62 18.86 2.82
CA ALA A 129 7.35 20.01 3.28
C ALA A 129 6.40 21.23 3.21
N ALA A 130 6.18 21.79 4.39
CA ALA A 130 5.66 23.12 4.65
C ALA A 130 4.39 23.52 3.88
N ALA A 131 3.23 23.43 4.53
CA ALA A 131 2.30 24.56 4.56
C ALA A 131 1.08 24.22 5.41
N ALA A 132 0.56 25.23 6.06
CA ALA A 132 -0.76 25.38 6.63
C ALA A 132 -1.78 24.32 6.27
N HIS A 133 -2.55 23.86 7.25
CA HIS A 133 -3.70 22.97 7.17
C HIS A 133 -4.20 22.73 5.74
N ASN A 134 -3.70 21.69 5.08
CA ASN A 134 -4.11 21.34 3.73
C ASN A 134 -5.23 20.30 3.79
N GLU A 135 -6.34 20.68 4.43
CA GLU A 135 -7.58 19.96 4.26
C GLU A 135 -8.10 20.18 2.84
N ARG A 136 -8.17 19.14 2.05
CA ARG A 136 -8.92 19.15 0.78
C ARG A 136 -10.30 18.60 1.03
N ARG A 137 -11.30 19.38 0.68
CA ARG A 137 -12.70 18.97 0.77
C ARG A 137 -13.28 18.75 -0.63
N VAL A 138 -13.83 17.57 -0.87
CA VAL A 138 -14.55 17.23 -2.10
C VAL A 138 -15.88 16.59 -1.73
N GLY A 139 -16.94 17.41 -1.71
CA GLY A 139 -18.23 16.98 -1.19
C GLY A 139 -18.16 16.56 0.28
N ALA A 140 -18.55 15.34 0.56
CA ALA A 140 -18.51 14.72 1.89
C ALA A 140 -17.11 14.26 2.34
N ILE A 141 -16.16 14.16 1.39
CA ILE A 141 -14.81 13.66 1.64
C ILE A 141 -13.91 14.82 2.08
N VAL A 142 -13.25 14.66 3.22
CA VAL A 142 -12.22 15.57 3.74
C VAL A 142 -10.92 14.78 3.86
N ILE A 143 -9.86 15.27 3.25
CA ILE A 143 -8.53 14.67 3.21
C ILE A 143 -7.58 15.60 3.94
N ASP A 144 -7.06 15.18 5.08
CA ASP A 144 -5.95 15.87 5.75
C ASP A 144 -4.64 15.23 5.27
N THR A 145 -3.93 15.96 4.44
CA THR A 145 -2.68 15.46 3.83
C THR A 145 -1.50 15.49 4.80
N VAL A 146 -1.59 16.25 5.89
CA VAL A 146 -0.55 16.34 6.93
C VAL A 146 -0.75 15.22 7.96
N ALA A 147 -1.98 15.05 8.46
CA ALA A 147 -2.30 13.98 9.39
C ALA A 147 -2.42 12.59 8.70
N HIS A 148 -2.44 12.54 7.37
CA HIS A 148 -2.77 11.33 6.59
C HIS A 148 -4.13 10.73 6.97
N GLU A 149 -5.08 11.59 7.31
CA GLU A 149 -6.44 11.20 7.68
C GLU A 149 -7.44 11.50 6.58
N VAL A 150 -8.41 10.61 6.43
CA VAL A 150 -9.58 10.82 5.56
C VAL A 150 -10.84 10.70 6.39
N ARG A 151 -11.78 11.62 6.17
CA ARG A 151 -13.12 11.59 6.77
C ARG A 151 -14.17 11.64 5.67
N VAL A 152 -15.21 10.85 5.82
CA VAL A 152 -16.39 10.88 4.95
C VAL A 152 -17.60 11.15 5.84
N ASP A 153 -18.37 12.20 5.53
CA ASP A 153 -19.47 12.68 6.40
C ASP A 153 -19.02 12.89 7.86
N GLY A 154 -17.79 13.38 8.05
CA GLY A 154 -17.20 13.62 9.37
C GLY A 154 -16.70 12.37 10.09
N LYS A 155 -16.90 11.17 9.55
CA LYS A 155 -16.43 9.91 10.14
C LYS A 155 -15.06 9.52 9.60
N PRO A 156 -14.10 9.12 10.44
CA PRO A 156 -12.79 8.69 9.98
C PRO A 156 -12.89 7.40 9.14
N VAL A 157 -12.11 7.37 8.06
CA VAL A 157 -12.01 6.23 7.15
C VAL A 157 -10.56 5.81 7.02
N THR A 158 -10.28 4.55 7.33
CA THR A 158 -8.94 4.00 7.17
C THR A 158 -8.69 3.60 5.72
N LEU A 159 -7.65 4.16 5.13
CA LEU A 159 -7.16 3.84 3.78
C LEU A 159 -5.74 3.31 3.86
N THR A 160 -5.36 2.43 2.92
CA THR A 160 -3.96 2.06 2.76
C THR A 160 -3.16 3.26 2.18
N PRO A 161 -1.82 3.32 2.35
CA PRO A 161 -1.00 4.38 1.79
C PRO A 161 -1.21 4.61 0.29
N THR A 162 -1.37 3.52 -0.48
CA THR A 162 -1.64 3.61 -1.92
C THR A 162 -3.03 4.19 -2.21
N GLN A 163 -4.07 3.74 -1.47
CA GLN A 163 -5.43 4.28 -1.61
C GLN A 163 -5.48 5.75 -1.23
N PHE A 164 -4.81 6.13 -0.14
CA PHE A 164 -4.71 7.54 0.27
C PHE A 164 -4.07 8.39 -0.85
N LYS A 165 -2.98 7.92 -1.43
CA LYS A 165 -2.27 8.62 -2.49
C LYS A 165 -3.10 8.75 -3.77
N ILE A 166 -3.82 7.69 -4.17
CA ILE A 166 -4.76 7.75 -5.30
C ILE A 166 -5.84 8.80 -5.02
N LEU A 167 -6.44 8.78 -3.83
CA LEU A 167 -7.47 9.72 -3.43
C LEU A 167 -6.96 11.17 -3.44
N ASP A 168 -5.76 11.40 -2.89
CA ASP A 168 -5.14 12.74 -2.86
C ASP A 168 -4.83 13.26 -4.27
N VAL A 169 -4.27 12.41 -5.15
CA VAL A 169 -4.03 12.78 -6.56
C VAL A 169 -5.33 13.13 -7.27
N LEU A 170 -6.39 12.36 -7.08
CA LEU A 170 -7.70 12.64 -7.66
C LEU A 170 -8.30 13.93 -7.10
N ALA A 171 -8.15 14.19 -5.80
CA ALA A 171 -8.63 15.40 -5.13
C ALA A 171 -7.85 16.66 -5.51
N GLN A 172 -6.61 16.54 -5.96
CA GLN A 172 -5.83 17.64 -6.54
C GLN A 172 -6.37 18.05 -7.92
N HIS A 173 -7.07 17.15 -8.61
CA HIS A 173 -7.54 17.31 -9.99
C HIS A 173 -9.07 17.17 -10.09
N VAL A 174 -9.82 17.71 -9.10
CA VAL A 174 -11.28 17.65 -9.11
C VAL A 174 -11.85 18.20 -10.42
N GLY A 175 -12.77 17.47 -11.02
CA GLY A 175 -13.38 17.83 -12.31
C GLY A 175 -12.56 17.46 -13.54
N GLN A 176 -11.28 17.08 -13.38
CA GLN A 176 -10.43 16.63 -14.49
C GLN A 176 -10.43 15.10 -14.59
N THR A 177 -10.44 14.57 -15.81
CA THR A 177 -10.24 13.15 -16.04
C THR A 177 -8.76 12.87 -16.11
N LEU A 178 -8.28 12.00 -15.24
CA LEU A 178 -6.91 11.46 -15.29
C LEU A 178 -6.93 10.10 -15.98
N THR A 179 -6.03 9.89 -16.93
CA THR A 179 -5.86 8.58 -17.55
C THR A 179 -5.26 7.61 -16.54
N ARG A 180 -5.37 6.30 -16.82
CA ARG A 180 -4.72 5.28 -15.98
C ARG A 180 -3.22 5.51 -15.86
N ASP A 181 -2.56 5.76 -16.97
CA ASP A 181 -1.12 6.04 -17.02
C ASP A 181 -0.76 7.29 -16.19
N GLN A 182 -1.53 8.37 -16.31
CA GLN A 182 -1.33 9.58 -15.53
C GLN A 182 -1.50 9.37 -14.03
N LEU A 183 -2.47 8.54 -13.62
CA LEU A 183 -2.64 8.17 -12.22
C LEU A 183 -1.48 7.30 -11.74
N LEU A 184 -1.09 6.29 -12.53
CA LEU A 184 0.03 5.42 -12.24
C LEU A 184 1.32 6.20 -12.08
N GLU A 185 1.64 7.09 -13.02
CA GLU A 185 2.84 7.94 -12.98
C GLU A 185 2.88 8.82 -11.71
N ARG A 186 1.75 9.39 -11.29
CA ARG A 186 1.69 10.25 -10.10
C ARG A 186 1.66 9.48 -8.78
N VAL A 187 1.08 8.29 -8.79
CA VAL A 187 1.00 7.40 -7.62
C VAL A 187 2.28 6.59 -7.48
N SER A 188 2.87 6.13 -8.59
CA SER A 188 4.11 5.39 -8.66
C SER A 188 5.25 6.32 -9.05
N ALA A 189 6.10 6.68 -8.09
CA ALA A 189 7.30 7.47 -8.41
C ALA A 189 8.32 6.67 -9.26
N ASP A 190 8.16 5.34 -9.38
CA ASP A 190 9.12 4.42 -10.01
C ASP A 190 8.46 3.37 -10.96
N GLY A 191 7.29 3.65 -11.53
CA GLY A 191 6.71 2.84 -12.60
C GLY A 191 6.10 1.48 -12.21
N ASP A 192 5.91 1.21 -10.93
CA ASP A 192 5.65 -0.14 -10.41
C ASP A 192 4.17 -0.47 -10.08
N VAL A 193 3.23 0.39 -10.35
CA VAL A 193 1.80 0.04 -10.25
C VAL A 193 1.33 -0.33 -11.67
N TYR A 194 1.06 -1.60 -11.90
CA TYR A 194 0.53 -2.07 -13.19
C TYR A 194 -0.93 -1.62 -13.38
N ASP A 195 -1.34 -1.39 -14.61
CA ASP A 195 -2.68 -0.92 -15.01
C ASP A 195 -3.83 -1.74 -14.36
N ARG A 196 -3.69 -3.06 -14.28
CA ARG A 196 -4.68 -3.96 -13.64
C ARG A 196 -4.81 -3.80 -12.13
N THR A 197 -3.79 -3.26 -11.46
CA THR A 197 -3.82 -3.06 -10.01
C THR A 197 -4.49 -1.75 -9.63
N LEU A 198 -4.43 -0.73 -10.47
CA LEU A 198 -5.07 0.56 -10.26
C LEU A 198 -6.60 0.42 -10.14
N ASP A 199 -7.23 -0.30 -11.08
CA ASP A 199 -8.69 -0.50 -11.09
C ASP A 199 -9.15 -1.17 -9.79
N ARG A 200 -8.33 -2.07 -9.23
CA ARG A 200 -8.62 -2.72 -7.96
C ARG A 200 -8.47 -1.78 -6.77
N HIS A 201 -7.41 -0.98 -6.74
CA HIS A 201 -7.25 0.05 -5.71
C HIS A 201 -8.41 1.06 -5.75
N ILE A 202 -8.88 1.44 -6.93
CA ILE A 202 -10.06 2.30 -7.10
C ILE A 202 -11.32 1.61 -6.58
N ALA A 203 -11.53 0.31 -6.87
CA ALA A 203 -12.68 -0.44 -6.38
C ALA A 203 -12.68 -0.50 -4.84
N ASN A 204 -11.54 -0.81 -4.24
CA ASN A 204 -11.38 -0.85 -2.77
C ASN A 204 -11.52 0.54 -2.14
N LEU A 205 -11.01 1.57 -2.79
CA LEU A 205 -11.16 2.96 -2.35
C LEU A 205 -12.64 3.36 -2.37
N ARG A 206 -13.39 3.07 -3.44
CA ARG A 206 -14.84 3.30 -3.52
C ARG A 206 -15.60 2.61 -2.39
N ALA A 207 -15.24 1.37 -2.06
CA ALA A 207 -15.85 0.63 -0.94
C ALA A 207 -15.68 1.34 0.42
N ARG A 208 -14.73 2.27 0.53
CA ARG A 208 -14.46 3.04 1.76
C ARG A 208 -15.04 4.44 1.75
N VAL A 209 -15.06 5.10 0.59
CA VAL A 209 -15.40 6.54 0.51
C VAL A 209 -16.73 6.84 -0.17
N GLU A 210 -17.33 5.86 -0.87
CA GLU A 210 -18.61 6.04 -1.55
C GLU A 210 -19.77 5.49 -0.72
N PRO A 211 -20.92 6.16 -0.71
CA PRO A 211 -22.13 5.60 -0.09
C PRO A 211 -22.60 4.31 -0.78
N ASP A 212 -22.45 4.24 -2.10
CA ASP A 212 -22.71 3.06 -2.94
C ASP A 212 -21.55 2.86 -3.91
N PRO A 213 -20.66 1.88 -3.65
CA PRO A 213 -19.52 1.60 -4.51
C PRO A 213 -19.88 1.19 -5.94
N ALA A 214 -21.08 0.62 -6.16
CA ALA A 214 -21.58 0.21 -7.49
C ALA A 214 -22.04 1.43 -8.30
N ASN A 215 -22.51 2.49 -7.63
CA ASN A 215 -22.94 3.74 -8.25
C ASN A 215 -22.14 4.93 -7.66
N PRO A 216 -20.84 5.01 -7.95
CA PRO A 216 -19.96 5.99 -7.32
C PRO A 216 -20.31 7.42 -7.74
N ARG A 217 -20.34 8.33 -6.75
CA ARG A 217 -20.66 9.75 -6.95
C ARG A 217 -19.43 10.65 -6.89
N HIS A 218 -18.37 10.26 -6.17
CA HIS A 218 -17.15 11.03 -6.00
C HIS A 218 -16.07 10.60 -6.98
N ILE A 219 -15.84 9.27 -7.12
CA ILE A 219 -14.80 8.72 -7.99
C ILE A 219 -15.48 8.01 -9.16
N VAL A 220 -15.70 8.73 -10.25
CA VAL A 220 -16.41 8.20 -11.42
C VAL A 220 -15.45 7.62 -12.45
N THR A 221 -15.88 6.54 -13.14
CA THR A 221 -15.14 5.98 -14.27
C THR A 221 -15.49 6.75 -15.55
N VAL A 222 -14.48 7.19 -16.28
CA VAL A 222 -14.61 7.67 -17.64
C VAL A 222 -14.20 6.52 -18.57
N PHE A 223 -15.18 5.82 -19.13
CA PHE A 223 -14.95 4.62 -19.92
C PHE A 223 -13.95 4.85 -21.06
N GLY A 224 -13.01 3.93 -21.22
CA GLY A 224 -11.95 4.01 -22.23
C GLY A 224 -10.85 5.03 -21.93
N VAL A 225 -10.95 5.84 -20.86
CA VAL A 225 -9.98 6.89 -20.52
C VAL A 225 -9.35 6.65 -19.15
N GLY A 226 -10.12 6.68 -18.07
CA GLY A 226 -9.58 6.59 -16.73
C GLY A 226 -10.59 6.97 -15.65
N TYR A 227 -10.16 7.79 -14.68
CA TYR A 227 -10.95 8.16 -13.51
C TYR A 227 -11.03 9.67 -13.31
N LYS A 228 -12.10 10.12 -12.68
CA LYS A 228 -12.37 11.52 -12.41
C LYS A 228 -12.96 11.66 -11.02
N MET A 229 -12.45 12.59 -10.22
CA MET A 229 -13.09 12.99 -8.98
C MET A 229 -14.09 14.11 -9.21
N VAL A 230 -15.27 13.99 -8.61
CA VAL A 230 -16.38 14.95 -8.72
C VAL A 230 -16.81 15.35 -7.31
N ALA A 231 -17.12 16.62 -7.13
CA ALA A 231 -17.84 17.09 -5.95
C ALA A 231 -19.34 16.99 -6.24
N PRO A 232 -20.06 16.02 -5.66
CA PRO A 232 -21.52 15.97 -5.79
C PRO A 232 -22.13 17.22 -5.16
N SER A 233 -23.14 17.77 -5.83
CA SER A 233 -23.93 18.91 -5.35
C SER A 233 -24.82 18.49 -4.19
#